data_dcaf346e52aecef72ffffb060fabddd2
#
_entry.id   dcaf346e52aecef72ffffb060fabddd2
#
_cell.length_a   1.000
_cell.length_b   1.000
_cell.length_c   1.000
_cell.angle_alpha   90.00
_cell.angle_beta   90.00
_cell.angle_gamma   90.00
#
_symmetry.space_group_name_H-M   'P 1'
#
loop_
_entity.id
_entity.type
_entity.pdbx_description
1 polymer ?
#
loop_
_entity_poly.entity_id
_entity_poly.type
_entity_poly.pdbx_seq_one_letter_code
_entity_poly.pdbx_strand_id
1 'polypeptide(L)'
;MAKLRQLFFYFVLYSVIGWCYEVFLEVVVYQWGFTNRGFLFGPYCPVYGFGAILFILLFSRLKQRKIHLGPVPITPIVIFLGCMISATLLELLTSYLMEWITGSWPWQTYVNYNYHFQGRIALSPSVRFGLGGVVFLYLIQPLFEALARKLGDKKLSIVTLCLSIILVVDIIYTIFFRG
;
A
#
# COMPACT_ATOMS: atom_id res chain seq x y z
N MET A 1 -2.13 22.27 5.72
CA MET A 1 -3.28 21.41 6.08
C MET A 1 -3.92 20.72 4.86
N ALA A 2 -4.12 21.40 3.71
CA ALA A 2 -4.73 20.77 2.51
C ALA A 2 -4.00 19.52 2.01
N LYS A 3 -2.66 19.56 1.94
CA LYS A 3 -1.84 18.43 1.49
C LYS A 3 -1.95 17.20 2.41
N LEU A 4 -1.97 17.41 3.73
CA LEU A 4 -2.12 16.31 4.70
C LEU A 4 -3.48 15.63 4.59
N ARG A 5 -4.56 16.42 4.39
CA ARG A 5 -5.91 15.89 4.13
C ARG A 5 -5.97 15.04 2.87
N GLN A 6 -5.34 15.50 1.79
CA GLN A 6 -5.27 14.73 0.54
C GLN A 6 -4.51 13.42 0.74
N LEU A 7 -3.36 13.44 1.43
CA LEU A 7 -2.59 12.23 1.73
C LEU A 7 -3.40 11.26 2.59
N PHE A 8 -4.10 11.76 3.62
CA PHE A 8 -4.98 10.92 4.43
C PHE A 8 -6.13 10.31 3.61
N PHE A 9 -6.75 11.10 2.74
CA PHE A 9 -7.78 10.60 1.82
C PHE A 9 -7.24 9.48 0.93
N TYR A 10 -6.07 9.66 0.33
CA TYR A 10 -5.42 8.63 -0.46
C TYR A 10 -5.07 7.41 0.38
N PHE A 11 -4.55 7.59 1.59
CA PHE A 11 -4.28 6.51 2.53
C PHE A 11 -5.50 5.60 2.72
N VAL A 12 -6.66 6.18 2.99
CA VAL A 12 -7.89 5.40 3.21
C VAL A 12 -8.33 4.69 1.93
N LEU A 13 -8.34 5.37 0.77
CA LEU A 13 -8.72 4.77 -0.51
C LEU A 13 -7.82 3.57 -0.85
N TYR A 14 -6.51 3.71 -0.65
CA TYR A 14 -5.57 2.61 -0.91
C TYR A 14 -5.67 1.49 0.11
N SER A 15 -6.01 1.80 1.35
CA SER A 15 -6.30 0.77 2.35
C SER A 15 -7.52 -0.07 1.97
N VAL A 16 -8.56 0.55 1.41
CA VAL A 16 -9.76 -0.15 0.90
C VAL A 16 -9.41 -0.97 -0.35
N ILE A 17 -8.67 -0.41 -1.31
CA ILE A 17 -8.22 -1.18 -2.49
C ILE A 17 -7.36 -2.38 -2.07
N GLY A 18 -6.45 -2.19 -1.11
CA GLY A 18 -5.64 -3.27 -0.57
C GLY A 18 -6.49 -4.39 0.05
N TRP A 19 -7.52 -4.02 0.81
CA TRP A 19 -8.47 -4.98 1.36
C TRP A 19 -9.23 -5.74 0.24
N CYS A 20 -9.74 -5.03 -0.77
CA CYS A 20 -10.39 -5.66 -1.93
C CYS A 20 -9.44 -6.63 -2.64
N TYR A 21 -8.17 -6.26 -2.80
CA TYR A 21 -7.15 -7.10 -3.42
C TYR A 21 -6.90 -8.39 -2.61
N GLU A 22 -6.74 -8.28 -1.29
CA GLU A 22 -6.55 -9.44 -0.42
C GLU A 22 -7.75 -10.39 -0.45
N VAL A 23 -8.97 -9.84 -0.34
CA VAL A 23 -10.20 -10.63 -0.44
C VAL A 23 -10.32 -11.30 -1.80
N PHE A 24 -9.98 -10.60 -2.88
CA PHE A 24 -9.98 -11.19 -4.23
C PHE A 24 -8.99 -12.37 -4.31
N LEU A 25 -7.78 -12.20 -3.82
CA LEU A 25 -6.80 -13.29 -3.80
C LEU A 25 -7.31 -14.49 -3.01
N GLU A 26 -7.87 -14.24 -1.83
CA GLU A 26 -8.35 -15.30 -0.94
C GLU A 26 -9.52 -16.07 -1.53
N VAL A 27 -10.53 -15.36 -2.00
CA VAL A 27 -11.79 -15.97 -2.46
C VAL A 27 -11.68 -16.55 -3.87
N VAL A 28 -11.02 -15.81 -4.78
CA VAL A 28 -11.02 -16.16 -6.22
C VAL A 28 -9.78 -16.95 -6.61
N VAL A 29 -8.60 -16.55 -6.14
CA VAL A 29 -7.33 -17.17 -6.55
C VAL A 29 -7.01 -18.40 -5.73
N TYR A 30 -7.07 -18.28 -4.40
CA TYR A 30 -6.71 -19.37 -3.49
C TYR A 30 -7.90 -20.25 -3.08
N GLN A 31 -9.14 -19.77 -3.29
CA GLN A 31 -10.38 -20.49 -2.97
C GLN A 31 -10.47 -20.95 -1.49
N TRP A 32 -9.92 -20.14 -0.58
CA TRP A 32 -9.91 -20.44 0.87
C TRP A 32 -11.21 -20.02 1.57
N GLY A 33 -12.14 -19.42 0.86
CA GLY A 33 -13.34 -18.79 1.42
C GLY A 33 -13.09 -17.34 1.81
N PHE A 34 -14.11 -16.68 2.35
CA PHE A 34 -14.02 -15.27 2.76
C PHE A 34 -13.60 -15.17 4.22
N THR A 35 -12.53 -14.43 4.48
CA THR A 35 -12.20 -13.91 5.82
C THR A 35 -11.99 -12.40 5.75
N ASN A 36 -12.34 -11.68 6.84
CA ASN A 36 -12.04 -10.25 6.87
C ASN A 36 -10.52 -10.05 7.02
N ARG A 37 -9.89 -9.53 5.98
CA ARG A 37 -8.45 -9.32 5.93
C ARG A 37 -8.05 -8.03 6.65
N GLY A 38 -6.88 -8.09 7.30
CA GLY A 38 -6.33 -6.99 8.06
C GLY A 38 -6.59 -7.07 9.56
N PHE A 39 -6.00 -6.15 10.29
CA PHE A 39 -6.10 -6.08 11.74
C PHE A 39 -7.43 -5.46 12.20
N LEU A 40 -7.99 -4.55 11.42
CA LEU A 40 -9.19 -3.77 11.73
C LEU A 40 -10.47 -4.51 11.29
N PHE A 41 -11.61 -4.12 11.85
CA PHE A 41 -12.91 -4.72 11.51
C PHE A 41 -13.45 -4.22 10.17
N GLY A 42 -13.17 -2.97 9.82
CA GLY A 42 -13.63 -2.38 8.57
C GLY A 42 -12.91 -2.94 7.33
N PRO A 43 -13.46 -2.68 6.13
CA PRO A 43 -12.92 -3.20 4.87
C PRO A 43 -11.72 -2.38 4.39
N TYR A 44 -10.65 -2.40 5.17
CA TYR A 44 -9.41 -1.70 4.84
C TYR A 44 -8.19 -2.36 5.47
N CYS A 45 -7.10 -2.41 4.69
CA CYS A 45 -5.79 -2.89 5.11
C CYS A 45 -4.80 -1.71 5.16
N PRO A 46 -4.53 -1.11 6.33
CA PRO A 46 -3.70 0.10 6.45
C PRO A 46 -2.30 -0.03 5.87
N VAL A 47 -1.73 -1.23 5.83
CA VAL A 47 -0.40 -1.48 5.26
C VAL A 47 -0.31 -1.03 3.79
N TYR A 48 -1.36 -1.23 3.00
CA TYR A 48 -1.42 -0.76 1.62
C TYR A 48 -1.50 0.77 1.53
N GLY A 49 -2.25 1.39 2.45
CA GLY A 49 -2.30 2.85 2.58
C GLY A 49 -0.92 3.45 2.89
N PHE A 50 -0.19 2.88 3.84
CA PHE A 50 1.17 3.33 4.18
C PHE A 50 2.15 3.12 3.02
N GLY A 51 2.13 1.96 2.38
CA GLY A 51 2.95 1.69 1.18
C GLY A 51 2.66 2.69 0.05
N ALA A 52 1.39 3.00 -0.16
CA ALA A 52 0.94 3.98 -1.13
C ALA A 52 1.47 5.39 -0.84
N ILE A 53 1.34 5.85 0.41
CA ILE A 53 1.86 7.17 0.80
C ILE A 53 3.38 7.21 0.63
N LEU A 54 4.09 6.14 1.00
CA LEU A 54 5.54 6.04 0.78
C LEU A 54 5.88 6.23 -0.70
N PHE A 55 5.21 5.51 -1.61
CA PHE A 55 5.45 5.63 -3.05
C PHE A 55 5.11 7.02 -3.60
N ILE A 56 4.02 7.64 -3.14
CA ILE A 56 3.66 9.00 -3.52
C ILE A 56 4.75 9.98 -3.09
N LEU A 57 5.24 9.88 -1.86
CA LEU A 57 6.25 10.80 -1.33
C LEU A 57 7.60 10.63 -2.04
N LEU A 58 8.01 9.40 -2.33
CA LEU A 58 9.29 9.10 -2.96
C LEU A 58 9.27 9.39 -4.47
N PHE A 59 8.20 8.99 -5.17
CA PHE A 59 8.23 8.89 -6.63
C PHE A 59 7.31 9.84 -7.38
N SER A 60 6.38 10.59 -6.74
CA SER A 60 5.50 11.52 -7.45
C SER A 60 6.27 12.65 -8.16
N ARG A 61 7.34 13.16 -7.56
CA ARG A 61 8.22 14.16 -8.20
C ARG A 61 9.05 13.55 -9.32
N LEU A 62 9.55 12.32 -9.13
CA LEU A 62 10.33 11.59 -10.13
C LEU A 62 9.50 11.29 -11.37
N LYS A 63 8.24 10.87 -11.19
CA LYS A 63 7.28 10.63 -12.27
C LYS A 63 7.12 11.85 -13.21
N GLN A 64 7.22 13.06 -12.66
CA GLN A 64 7.11 14.31 -13.46
C GLN A 64 8.39 14.61 -14.24
N ARG A 65 9.51 14.00 -13.90
CA ARG A 65 10.79 14.17 -14.60
C ARG A 65 10.86 13.22 -15.79
N LYS A 66 11.24 13.76 -16.94
CA LYS A 66 11.51 12.95 -18.14
C LYS A 66 12.99 12.54 -18.13
N ILE A 67 13.28 11.38 -17.56
CA ILE A 67 14.62 10.81 -17.62
C ILE A 67 14.72 10.03 -18.92
N HIS A 68 15.75 10.30 -19.72
CA HIS A 68 15.99 9.66 -21.00
C HIS A 68 17.35 8.98 -20.97
N LEU A 69 17.43 7.82 -21.61
CA LEU A 69 18.69 7.16 -21.99
C LEU A 69 18.73 7.16 -23.52
N GLY A 70 19.40 8.16 -24.11
CA GLY A 70 19.29 8.44 -25.53
C GLY A 70 17.86 8.84 -25.93
N PRO A 71 17.24 8.21 -26.94
CA PRO A 71 15.87 8.50 -27.38
C PRO A 71 14.80 7.86 -26.50
N VAL A 72 15.15 6.97 -25.58
CA VAL A 72 14.20 6.16 -24.82
C VAL A 72 13.87 6.80 -23.47
N PRO A 73 12.57 7.06 -23.15
CA PRO A 73 12.17 7.54 -21.83
C PRO A 73 12.23 6.38 -20.80
N ILE A 74 13.17 6.45 -19.86
CA ILE A 74 13.40 5.39 -18.85
C ILE A 74 12.75 5.69 -17.50
N THR A 75 12.04 6.79 -17.34
CA THR A 75 11.40 7.17 -16.07
C THR A 75 10.52 6.04 -15.47
N PRO A 76 9.68 5.30 -16.24
CA PRO A 76 8.89 4.21 -15.67
C PRO A 76 9.75 3.05 -15.14
N ILE A 77 10.87 2.77 -15.81
CA ILE A 77 11.82 1.72 -15.37
C ILE A 77 12.48 2.12 -14.05
N VAL A 78 12.92 3.38 -13.94
CA VAL A 78 13.51 3.90 -12.69
C VAL A 78 12.49 3.86 -11.55
N ILE A 79 11.23 4.20 -11.82
CA ILE A 79 10.13 4.10 -10.84
C ILE A 79 9.87 2.64 -10.46
N PHE A 80 9.82 1.74 -11.43
CA PHE A 80 9.69 0.30 -11.18
C PHE A 80 10.76 -0.20 -10.21
N LEU A 81 12.03 0.06 -10.52
CA LEU A 81 13.15 -0.35 -9.66
C LEU A 81 13.10 0.32 -8.29
N GLY A 82 12.76 1.60 -8.23
CA GLY A 82 12.60 2.34 -6.98
C GLY A 82 11.49 1.76 -6.10
N CYS A 83 10.31 1.46 -6.66
CA CYS A 83 9.21 0.83 -5.94
C CYS A 83 9.58 -0.58 -5.48
N MET A 84 10.22 -1.37 -6.34
CA MET A 84 10.71 -2.70 -6.02
C MET A 84 11.67 -2.67 -4.82
N ILE A 85 12.70 -1.84 -4.89
CA ILE A 85 13.73 -1.75 -3.84
C ILE A 85 13.12 -1.21 -2.53
N SER A 86 12.37 -0.12 -2.58
CA SER A 86 11.81 0.50 -1.37
C SER A 86 10.80 -0.41 -0.66
N ALA A 87 9.94 -1.12 -1.40
CA ALA A 87 9.01 -2.07 -0.81
C ALA A 87 9.74 -3.28 -0.22
N THR A 88 10.73 -3.82 -0.91
CA THR A 88 11.53 -4.96 -0.43
C THR A 88 12.30 -4.61 0.85
N LEU A 89 12.88 -3.40 0.93
CA LEU A 89 13.56 -2.93 2.14
C LEU A 89 12.57 -2.75 3.30
N LEU A 90 11.38 -2.17 3.02
CA LEU A 90 10.34 -2.02 4.03
C LEU A 90 9.86 -3.38 4.54
N GLU A 91 9.65 -4.35 3.65
CA GLU A 91 9.26 -5.71 4.00
C GLU A 91 10.31 -6.39 4.87
N LEU A 92 11.60 -6.28 4.51
CA LEU A 92 12.70 -6.82 5.28
C LEU A 92 12.76 -6.21 6.69
N LEU A 93 12.71 -4.88 6.79
CA LEU A 93 12.73 -4.17 8.08
C LEU A 93 11.52 -4.55 8.94
N THR A 94 10.33 -4.60 8.33
CA THR A 94 9.10 -4.97 9.03
C THR A 94 9.16 -6.41 9.52
N SER A 95 9.75 -7.34 8.77
CA SER A 95 9.89 -8.74 9.19
C SER A 95 10.73 -8.88 10.47
N TYR A 96 11.86 -8.17 10.55
CA TYR A 96 12.70 -8.16 11.76
C TYR A 96 11.99 -7.50 12.94
N LEU A 97 11.31 -6.38 12.69
CA LEU A 97 10.56 -5.69 13.73
C LEU A 97 9.43 -6.57 14.30
N MET A 98 8.68 -7.23 13.43
CA MET A 98 7.61 -8.14 13.87
C MET A 98 8.15 -9.33 14.63
N GLU A 99 9.23 -9.96 14.16
CA GLU A 99 9.87 -11.05 14.88
C GLU A 99 10.31 -10.62 16.29
N TRP A 100 10.89 -9.43 16.42
CA TRP A 100 11.30 -8.89 17.71
C TRP A 100 10.12 -8.65 18.66
N ILE A 101 8.95 -8.21 18.15
CA ILE A 101 7.77 -7.90 18.97
C ILE A 101 6.91 -9.13 19.22
N THR A 102 6.70 -9.99 18.21
CA THR A 102 5.71 -11.07 18.25
C THR A 102 6.32 -12.49 18.17
N GLY A 103 7.65 -12.58 18.00
CA GLY A 103 8.35 -13.85 17.82
C GLY A 103 8.27 -14.44 16.41
N SER A 104 7.53 -13.80 15.48
CA SER A 104 7.38 -14.29 14.10
C SER A 104 7.01 -13.18 13.12
N TRP A 105 6.96 -13.47 11.81
CA TRP A 105 6.45 -12.58 10.78
C TRP A 105 5.44 -13.30 9.86
N PRO A 106 4.40 -12.64 9.32
CA PRO A 106 3.26 -13.27 8.65
C PRO A 106 3.59 -14.01 7.34
N TRP A 107 4.63 -13.59 6.60
CA TRP A 107 4.94 -14.12 5.26
C TRP A 107 6.09 -15.15 5.25
N GLN A 108 6.14 -16.02 6.24
CA GLN A 108 7.13 -17.11 6.31
C GLN A 108 7.10 -18.07 5.11
N THR A 109 5.98 -18.07 4.36
CA THR A 109 5.84 -18.83 3.10
C THR A 109 6.88 -18.48 2.03
N TYR A 110 7.62 -17.37 2.18
CA TYR A 110 8.68 -16.99 1.25
C TYR A 110 9.86 -17.97 1.21
N VAL A 111 10.01 -18.85 2.18
CA VAL A 111 10.96 -19.97 2.12
C VAL A 111 10.70 -20.91 0.93
N ASN A 112 9.47 -20.94 0.41
CA ASN A 112 9.09 -21.78 -0.73
C ASN A 112 9.44 -21.14 -2.11
N TYR A 113 9.92 -19.89 -2.14
CA TYR A 113 10.35 -19.25 -3.38
C TYR A 113 11.80 -19.59 -3.70
N ASN A 114 12.13 -19.80 -4.99
CA ASN A 114 13.48 -20.17 -5.41
C ASN A 114 14.56 -19.11 -5.05
N TYR A 115 14.20 -17.84 -5.08
CA TYR A 115 15.08 -16.72 -4.79
C TYR A 115 14.55 -15.93 -3.61
N HIS A 116 14.94 -16.31 -2.41
CA HIS A 116 14.57 -15.63 -1.18
C HIS A 116 15.80 -15.35 -0.30
N PHE A 117 15.68 -14.38 0.58
CA PHE A 117 16.66 -14.09 1.63
C PHE A 117 16.02 -14.36 3.00
N GLN A 118 16.46 -15.41 3.67
CA GLN A 118 15.99 -15.86 4.98
C GLN A 118 14.45 -16.07 5.09
N GLY A 119 13.74 -16.32 3.99
CA GLY A 119 12.29 -16.38 3.99
C GLY A 119 11.59 -15.05 4.30
N ARG A 120 12.33 -13.92 4.33
CA ARG A 120 11.83 -12.60 4.70
C ARG A 120 11.48 -11.74 3.50
N ILE A 121 12.28 -11.84 2.46
CA ILE A 121 12.05 -11.20 1.16
C ILE A 121 12.31 -12.22 0.06
N ALA A 122 11.64 -12.03 -1.08
CA ALA A 122 11.85 -12.89 -2.25
C ALA A 122 11.73 -12.09 -3.55
N LEU A 123 12.44 -12.54 -4.60
CA LEU A 123 12.49 -11.83 -5.88
C LEU A 123 11.11 -11.68 -6.52
N SER A 124 10.29 -12.74 -6.54
CA SER A 124 8.96 -12.69 -7.15
C SER A 124 8.01 -11.69 -6.50
N PRO A 125 7.82 -11.63 -5.16
CA PRO A 125 7.11 -10.55 -4.49
C PRO A 125 7.70 -9.16 -4.77
N SER A 126 9.04 -9.02 -4.74
CA SER A 126 9.70 -7.74 -5.02
C SER A 126 9.36 -7.20 -6.41
N VAL A 127 9.39 -8.05 -7.44
CA VAL A 127 9.00 -7.67 -8.81
C VAL A 127 7.52 -7.26 -8.86
N ARG A 128 6.63 -7.98 -8.15
CA ARG A 128 5.20 -7.61 -8.06
C ARG A 128 5.01 -6.24 -7.41
N PHE A 129 5.78 -5.90 -6.37
CA PHE A 129 5.76 -4.56 -5.77
C PHE A 129 6.21 -3.49 -6.75
N GLY A 130 7.24 -3.76 -7.55
CA GLY A 130 7.70 -2.84 -8.61
C GLY A 130 6.62 -2.59 -9.65
N LEU A 131 6.01 -3.65 -10.18
CA LEU A 131 4.91 -3.57 -11.17
C LEU A 131 3.67 -2.88 -10.58
N GLY A 132 3.27 -3.30 -9.37
CA GLY A 132 2.17 -2.67 -8.64
C GLY A 132 2.40 -1.19 -8.42
N GLY A 133 3.63 -0.78 -8.05
CA GLY A 133 4.00 0.61 -7.86
C GLY A 133 3.88 1.46 -9.13
N VAL A 134 4.24 0.91 -10.31
CA VAL A 134 4.06 1.59 -11.59
C VAL A 134 2.57 1.76 -11.90
N VAL A 135 1.78 0.67 -11.83
CA VAL A 135 0.32 0.72 -12.04
C VAL A 135 -0.33 1.73 -11.10
N PHE A 136 0.04 1.67 -9.85
CA PHE A 136 -0.41 2.55 -8.81
C PHE A 136 -0.13 4.03 -9.13
N LEU A 137 1.11 4.40 -9.39
CA LEU A 137 1.51 5.79 -9.62
C LEU A 137 1.00 6.36 -10.95
N TYR A 138 0.95 5.54 -12.00
CA TYR A 138 0.59 6.02 -13.33
C TYR A 138 -0.91 5.92 -13.64
N LEU A 139 -1.64 4.95 -13.10
CA LEU A 139 -3.04 4.72 -13.40
C LEU A 139 -3.96 5.11 -12.23
N ILE A 140 -3.74 4.58 -11.03
CA ILE A 140 -4.68 4.74 -9.92
C ILE A 140 -4.55 6.13 -9.27
N GLN A 141 -3.32 6.57 -8.99
CA GLN A 141 -3.08 7.86 -8.31
C GLN A 141 -3.68 9.06 -9.07
N PRO A 142 -3.54 9.19 -10.40
CA PRO A 142 -4.20 10.29 -11.13
C PRO A 142 -5.73 10.31 -11.01
N LEU A 143 -6.37 9.13 -10.90
CA LEU A 143 -7.82 9.03 -10.69
C LEU A 143 -8.19 9.57 -9.30
N PHE A 144 -7.43 9.23 -8.27
CA PHE A 144 -7.67 9.73 -6.92
C PHE A 144 -7.39 11.22 -6.77
N GLU A 145 -6.37 11.72 -7.48
CA GLU A 145 -6.13 13.17 -7.57
C GLU A 145 -7.28 13.89 -8.26
N ALA A 146 -7.83 13.33 -9.35
CA ALA A 146 -8.99 13.87 -10.03
C ALA A 146 -10.23 13.86 -9.12
N LEU A 147 -10.45 12.77 -8.38
CA LEU A 147 -11.53 12.66 -7.42
C LEU A 147 -11.41 13.72 -6.30
N ALA A 148 -10.22 13.87 -5.71
CA ALA A 148 -9.97 14.89 -4.69
C ALA A 148 -10.22 16.32 -5.21
N ARG A 149 -9.78 16.62 -6.45
CA ARG A 149 -10.07 17.92 -7.11
C ARG A 149 -11.57 18.12 -7.34
N LYS A 150 -12.29 17.08 -7.78
CA LYS A 150 -13.75 17.15 -8.01
C LYS A 150 -14.54 17.39 -6.72
N LEU A 151 -14.10 16.82 -5.60
CA LEU A 151 -14.72 17.07 -4.30
C LEU A 151 -14.55 18.52 -3.83
N GLY A 152 -13.41 19.11 -4.11
CA GLY A 152 -13.03 20.45 -3.63
C GLY A 152 -12.75 20.47 -2.12
N ASP A 153 -12.19 21.56 -1.62
CA ASP A 153 -11.64 21.62 -0.25
C ASP A 153 -12.70 21.39 0.86
N LYS A 154 -13.90 21.94 0.69
CA LYS A 154 -14.95 21.81 1.71
C LYS A 154 -15.45 20.36 1.86
N LYS A 155 -15.82 19.72 0.74
CA LYS A 155 -16.32 18.34 0.75
C LYS A 155 -15.21 17.37 1.16
N LEU A 156 -13.99 17.57 0.67
CA LEU A 156 -12.84 16.76 1.05
C LEU A 156 -12.56 16.85 2.56
N SER A 157 -12.72 18.04 3.16
CA SER A 157 -12.55 18.21 4.62
C SER A 157 -13.62 17.42 5.41
N ILE A 158 -14.87 17.45 4.97
CA ILE A 158 -15.96 16.69 5.63
C ILE A 158 -15.70 15.19 5.48
N VAL A 159 -15.41 14.73 4.27
CA VAL A 159 -15.15 13.30 3.99
C VAL A 159 -13.98 12.80 4.83
N THR A 160 -12.85 13.54 4.87
CA THR A 160 -11.69 13.11 5.65
C THR A 160 -11.96 13.13 7.15
N LEU A 161 -12.78 14.06 7.65
CA LEU A 161 -13.20 14.07 9.06
C LEU A 161 -14.05 12.82 9.38
N CYS A 162 -15.04 12.51 8.56
CA CYS A 162 -15.87 11.30 8.74
C CYS A 162 -15.02 10.02 8.70
N LEU A 163 -14.11 9.90 7.73
CA LEU A 163 -13.21 8.75 7.62
C LEU A 163 -12.26 8.65 8.82
N SER A 164 -11.78 9.77 9.35
CA SER A 164 -10.94 9.79 10.56
C SER A 164 -11.71 9.27 11.77
N ILE A 165 -12.95 9.71 11.95
CA ILE A 165 -13.82 9.24 13.06
C ILE A 165 -14.05 7.73 12.93
N ILE A 166 -14.42 7.24 11.74
CA ILE A 166 -14.64 5.81 11.50
C ILE A 166 -13.38 5.01 11.83
N LEU A 167 -12.21 5.43 11.35
CA LEU A 167 -10.95 4.74 11.64
C LEU A 167 -10.60 4.73 13.12
N VAL A 168 -10.78 5.86 13.82
CA VAL A 168 -10.50 5.95 15.26
C VAL A 168 -11.45 5.03 16.04
N VAL A 169 -12.73 5.04 15.73
CA VAL A 169 -13.72 4.15 16.36
C VAL A 169 -13.36 2.68 16.12
N ASP A 170 -12.99 2.32 14.89
CA ASP A 170 -12.62 0.94 14.56
C ASP A 170 -11.31 0.52 15.28
N ILE A 171 -10.31 1.39 15.36
CA ILE A 171 -9.06 1.12 16.10
C ILE A 171 -9.38 0.88 17.58
N ILE A 172 -10.19 1.75 18.20
CA ILE A 172 -10.59 1.61 19.60
C ILE A 172 -11.34 0.29 19.78
N TYR A 173 -12.34 0.01 18.93
CA TYR A 173 -13.11 -1.22 18.99
C TYR A 173 -12.21 -2.47 18.83
N THR A 174 -11.28 -2.44 17.89
CA THR A 174 -10.33 -3.54 17.64
C THR A 174 -9.46 -3.81 18.86
N ILE A 175 -8.94 -2.77 19.52
CA ILE A 175 -8.09 -2.91 20.71
C ILE A 175 -8.88 -3.53 21.86
N PHE A 176 -10.15 -3.15 22.06
CA PHE A 176 -10.95 -3.66 23.19
C PHE A 176 -11.55 -5.03 22.96
N PHE A 177 -11.80 -5.45 21.71
CA PHE A 177 -12.54 -6.68 21.40
C PHE A 177 -11.74 -7.73 20.64
N ARG A 178 -10.54 -7.39 20.13
CA ARG A 178 -9.60 -8.31 19.49
C ARG A 178 -8.27 -8.48 20.25
N GLY A 179 -8.07 -7.66 21.30
CA GLY A 179 -6.89 -7.70 22.17
C GLY A 179 -6.92 -8.80 23.18
#